data_64b87f7a05439823280bcb2f333b7679
#
_entry.id   64b87f7a05439823280bcb2f333b7679
#
_cell.length_a   1.000
_cell.length_b   1.000
_cell.length_c   1.000
_cell.angle_alpha   90.00
_cell.angle_beta   90.00
_cell.angle_gamma   90.00
#
_symmetry.space_group_name_H-M   'P 1'
#
loop_
_entity.id
_entity.type
_entity.pdbx_description
1 polymer ?
#
loop_
_entity_poly.entity_id
_entity_poly.type
_entity_poly.pdbx_seq_one_letter_code
_entity_poly.pdbx_strand_id
1 'polypeptide(L)'
;MVPAGANEGQYANAPPGQDLAGEATQPNERDSTMTTQSEIAILAGGCFWGMQDLLRRFPGVLTTRVGYTGGDVANATYRNHGTHAEGIEIVFDPQQISYRQILEFFFQIHDPTTRNRQGNDTGTSYRSAIFYRDDAQKLVAQDTIADVDASGLWPGKVVTEVAPAGPFWEAEPEHQDYLERYPNGYTCHFIRPGWKLPKRG
;
A
#
# COMPACT_ATOMS: atom_id res chain seq x y z
N MET A 1 5.09 -63.48 30.79
CA MET A 1 5.79 -64.68 30.26
C MET A 1 6.74 -64.16 29.17
N VAL A 2 8.03 -64.19 29.47
CA VAL A 2 9.18 -64.02 28.56
C VAL A 2 9.56 -65.45 28.13
N PRO A 3 10.23 -65.73 27.01
CA PRO A 3 11.64 -65.44 26.80
C PRO A 3 11.97 -64.96 25.36
N ALA A 4 12.94 -64.13 25.08
CA ALA A 4 14.40 -64.31 25.08
C ALA A 4 14.95 -65.28 24.00
N GLY A 5 15.82 -64.77 23.14
CA GLY A 5 16.63 -65.56 22.24
C GLY A 5 17.54 -64.68 21.37
N ALA A 6 18.74 -64.46 21.84
CA ALA A 6 19.88 -63.88 21.12
C ALA A 6 20.49 -64.91 20.14
N ASN A 7 21.14 -64.43 19.07
CA ASN A 7 22.38 -65.10 18.63
C ASN A 7 23.30 -64.12 17.86
N GLU A 8 24.51 -64.18 18.27
CA GLU A 8 25.69 -63.48 17.78
C GLU A 8 26.38 -64.24 16.65
N GLY A 9 27.25 -63.54 15.94
CA GLY A 9 28.40 -64.11 15.23
C GLY A 9 28.51 -63.65 13.80
N GLN A 10 29.52 -63.14 13.26
CA GLN A 10 30.97 -63.01 13.42
C GLN A 10 31.56 -62.44 12.12
N TYR A 11 32.46 -61.53 12.33
CA TYR A 11 33.57 -61.04 11.51
C TYR A 11 33.93 -61.67 10.16
N ALA A 12 34.26 -60.78 9.15
CA ALA A 12 35.51 -60.90 8.38
C ALA A 12 35.84 -59.62 7.58
N ASN A 13 36.95 -59.00 7.94
CA ASN A 13 38.03 -58.33 7.20
C ASN A 13 37.79 -57.63 5.84
N ALA A 14 38.30 -56.41 5.81
CA ALA A 14 38.64 -55.55 4.69
C ALA A 14 39.81 -56.03 3.85
N PRO A 15 40.03 -55.44 2.65
CA PRO A 15 41.27 -54.71 2.43
C PRO A 15 41.09 -53.31 1.82
N PRO A 16 42.19 -52.50 1.85
CA PRO A 16 42.13 -51.08 1.56
C PRO A 16 42.43 -50.76 0.12
N GLY A 17 41.97 -49.61 -0.35
CA GLY A 17 42.56 -49.05 -1.53
C GLY A 17 41.68 -48.17 -2.39
N GLN A 18 42.01 -46.96 -2.35
CA GLN A 18 42.15 -45.96 -3.42
C GLN A 18 41.24 -44.72 -3.30
N ASP A 19 41.94 -43.64 -2.98
CA ASP A 19 41.56 -42.26 -3.17
C ASP A 19 41.11 -41.98 -4.57
N LEU A 20 39.86 -41.54 -4.74
CA LEU A 20 39.45 -40.71 -5.85
C LEU A 20 38.85 -39.44 -5.29
N ALA A 21 39.66 -38.39 -5.37
CA ALA A 21 39.23 -37.02 -5.15
C ALA A 21 38.04 -36.71 -6.09
N GLY A 22 36.83 -36.77 -5.55
CA GLY A 22 35.61 -36.25 -6.17
C GLY A 22 35.53 -34.79 -5.83
N GLU A 23 35.79 -33.99 -6.83
CA GLU A 23 35.59 -32.53 -6.85
C GLU A 23 34.18 -32.19 -6.34
N ALA A 24 34.10 -31.61 -5.15
CA ALA A 24 32.89 -31.07 -4.58
C ALA A 24 32.49 -29.85 -5.43
N THR A 25 31.59 -30.05 -6.35
CA THR A 25 30.87 -28.97 -7.07
C THR A 25 30.10 -28.21 -6.00
N GLN A 26 30.58 -27.04 -5.63
CA GLN A 26 29.84 -26.11 -4.77
C GLN A 26 28.53 -25.72 -5.52
N PRO A 27 27.38 -25.77 -4.85
CA PRO A 27 26.17 -25.22 -5.43
C PRO A 27 26.39 -23.72 -5.62
N ASN A 28 26.18 -23.28 -6.84
CA ASN A 28 26.24 -21.90 -7.25
C ASN A 28 25.10 -21.12 -6.53
N GLU A 29 25.42 -20.52 -5.38
CA GLU A 29 24.56 -19.58 -4.68
C GLU A 29 24.45 -18.27 -5.50
N ARG A 30 23.68 -18.32 -6.56
CA ARG A 30 23.16 -17.13 -7.26
C ARG A 30 21.67 -17.30 -7.53
N ASP A 31 20.93 -17.51 -6.46
CA ASP A 31 19.52 -17.18 -6.44
C ASP A 31 19.33 -16.08 -5.40
N SER A 32 19.89 -14.89 -5.71
CA SER A 32 19.46 -13.67 -5.09
C SER A 32 18.07 -13.37 -5.65
N THR A 33 17.06 -14.02 -5.11
CA THR A 33 15.70 -13.51 -5.17
C THR A 33 15.76 -12.10 -4.60
N MET A 34 15.85 -11.09 -5.47
CA MET A 34 15.57 -9.72 -5.12
C MET A 34 14.13 -9.71 -4.63
N THR A 35 13.96 -9.84 -3.32
CA THR A 35 12.68 -9.53 -2.67
C THR A 35 12.46 -8.05 -2.95
N THR A 36 11.64 -7.75 -3.94
CA THR A 36 11.20 -6.38 -4.24
C THR A 36 10.51 -5.91 -2.97
N GLN A 37 11.18 -5.02 -2.24
CA GLN A 37 10.66 -4.51 -0.97
C GLN A 37 9.53 -3.54 -1.33
N SER A 38 8.28 -4.01 -1.22
CA SER A 38 7.11 -3.17 -1.44
C SER A 38 6.99 -2.11 -0.34
N GLU A 39 6.46 -0.96 -0.70
CA GLU A 39 6.14 0.13 0.22
C GLU A 39 4.62 0.32 0.35
N ILE A 40 4.21 1.06 1.38
CA ILE A 40 2.80 1.33 1.66
C ILE A 40 2.57 2.83 1.70
N ALA A 41 1.52 3.29 1.01
CA ALA A 41 0.94 4.63 1.14
C ALA A 41 -0.48 4.53 1.73
N ILE A 42 -0.84 5.45 2.63
CA ILE A 42 -2.18 5.54 3.22
C ILE A 42 -2.73 6.93 2.98
N LEU A 43 -3.82 7.01 2.22
CA LEU A 43 -4.39 8.26 1.72
C LEU A 43 -5.90 8.31 1.97
N ALA A 44 -6.44 9.51 2.17
CA ALA A 44 -7.87 9.79 2.23
C ALA A 44 -8.17 11.01 1.37
N GLY A 45 -9.17 10.94 0.51
CA GLY A 45 -9.48 12.01 -0.44
C GLY A 45 -10.96 12.02 -0.86
N GLY A 46 -11.88 11.68 0.04
CA GLY A 46 -13.31 11.53 -0.22
C GLY A 46 -13.74 10.07 -0.22
N CYS A 47 -14.87 9.77 -0.86
CA CYS A 47 -15.40 8.41 -0.96
C CYS A 47 -14.34 7.42 -1.46
N PHE A 48 -14.03 6.43 -0.66
CA PHE A 48 -12.93 5.49 -0.95
C PHE A 48 -13.19 4.57 -2.15
N TRP A 49 -14.43 4.43 -2.64
CA TRP A 49 -14.74 3.62 -3.83
C TRP A 49 -14.06 4.17 -5.10
N GLY A 50 -14.22 5.48 -5.34
CA GLY A 50 -13.61 6.13 -6.49
C GLY A 50 -12.10 6.28 -6.36
N MET A 51 -11.61 6.50 -5.14
CA MET A 51 -10.18 6.51 -4.83
C MET A 51 -9.55 5.15 -5.18
N GLN A 52 -10.13 4.06 -4.72
CA GLN A 52 -9.64 2.71 -4.99
C GLN A 52 -9.66 2.40 -6.49
N ASP A 53 -10.75 2.69 -7.18
CA ASP A 53 -10.90 2.39 -8.61
C ASP A 53 -9.82 3.05 -9.47
N LEU A 54 -9.44 4.27 -9.16
CA LEU A 54 -8.41 5.00 -9.91
C LEU A 54 -6.99 4.59 -9.50
N LEU A 55 -6.70 4.50 -8.20
CA LEU A 55 -5.36 4.23 -7.70
C LEU A 55 -4.91 2.80 -7.97
N ARG A 56 -5.79 1.81 -7.92
CA ARG A 56 -5.46 0.41 -8.23
C ARG A 56 -4.94 0.19 -9.64
N ARG A 57 -5.35 1.05 -10.58
CA ARG A 57 -4.95 0.97 -12.00
C ARG A 57 -3.66 1.71 -12.30
N PHE A 58 -3.10 2.39 -11.30
CA PHE A 58 -1.88 3.15 -11.50
C PHE A 58 -0.68 2.19 -11.59
N PRO A 59 0.15 2.28 -12.67
CA PRO A 59 1.27 1.36 -12.86
C PRO A 59 2.23 1.37 -11.67
N GLY A 60 2.62 0.19 -11.19
CA GLY A 60 3.46 0.02 -10.01
C GLY A 60 2.68 -0.18 -8.71
N VAL A 61 1.36 0.03 -8.70
CA VAL A 61 0.50 -0.38 -7.58
C VAL A 61 0.27 -1.89 -7.63
N LEU A 62 0.55 -2.57 -6.52
CA LEU A 62 0.46 -4.02 -6.40
C LEU A 62 -0.90 -4.46 -5.85
N THR A 63 -1.32 -3.86 -4.73
CA THR A 63 -2.62 -4.13 -4.11
C THR A 63 -3.17 -2.88 -3.45
N THR A 64 -4.48 -2.84 -3.28
CA THR A 64 -5.19 -1.79 -2.53
C THR A 64 -6.26 -2.40 -1.65
N ARG A 65 -6.52 -1.76 -0.50
CA ARG A 65 -7.71 -2.03 0.31
C ARG A 65 -8.27 -0.72 0.85
N VAL A 66 -9.58 -0.65 1.03
CA VAL A 66 -10.24 0.51 1.63
C VAL A 66 -10.59 0.26 3.09
N GLY A 67 -10.68 1.33 3.85
CA GLY A 67 -10.93 1.25 5.29
C GLY A 67 -11.06 2.60 5.96
N TYR A 68 -10.95 2.61 7.28
CA TYR A 68 -11.15 3.76 8.15
C TYR A 68 -9.87 4.03 8.93
N THR A 69 -9.38 5.27 8.94
CA THR A 69 -8.13 5.62 9.63
C THR A 69 -8.09 7.09 10.07
N GLY A 70 -7.16 7.42 10.96
CA GLY A 70 -6.93 8.79 11.42
C GLY A 70 -7.99 9.33 12.39
N GLY A 71 -8.80 8.47 12.99
CA GLY A 71 -9.83 8.80 13.97
C GLY A 71 -9.64 8.09 15.30
N ASP A 72 -10.70 8.07 16.10
CA ASP A 72 -10.68 7.71 17.52
C ASP A 72 -11.44 6.43 17.89
N VAL A 73 -12.18 5.82 16.98
CA VAL A 73 -12.98 4.62 17.24
C VAL A 73 -12.19 3.35 16.91
N ALA A 74 -12.06 2.46 17.88
CA ALA A 74 -11.50 1.13 17.64
C ALA A 74 -12.50 0.21 16.93
N ASN A 75 -11.99 -0.68 16.06
CA ASN A 75 -12.81 -1.59 15.24
C ASN A 75 -13.87 -0.82 14.42
N ALA A 76 -13.42 0.26 13.76
CA ALA A 76 -14.29 1.11 12.97
C ALA A 76 -14.99 0.32 11.86
N THR A 77 -16.26 0.65 11.62
CA THR A 77 -17.13 0.08 10.59
C THR A 77 -17.82 1.21 9.83
N TYR A 78 -18.43 0.92 8.69
CA TYR A 78 -19.18 1.89 7.91
C TYR A 78 -20.24 2.64 8.74
N ARG A 79 -20.91 1.92 9.64
CA ARG A 79 -21.96 2.49 10.49
C ARG A 79 -21.43 3.19 11.73
N ASN A 80 -20.21 2.91 12.14
CA ASN A 80 -19.59 3.47 13.33
C ASN A 80 -18.07 3.62 13.12
N HIS A 81 -17.67 4.65 12.39
CA HIS A 81 -16.26 4.98 12.17
C HIS A 81 -15.84 6.30 12.85
N GLY A 82 -16.71 6.89 13.67
CA GLY A 82 -16.38 8.07 14.50
C GLY A 82 -15.80 9.20 13.67
N THR A 83 -14.61 9.65 14.05
CA THR A 83 -13.87 10.71 13.37
C THR A 83 -12.87 10.18 12.30
N HIS A 84 -12.89 8.88 12.01
CA HIS A 84 -12.04 8.33 10.94
C HIS A 84 -12.38 8.91 9.57
N ALA A 85 -11.36 9.06 8.73
CA ALA A 85 -11.55 9.27 7.31
C ALA A 85 -11.76 7.94 6.59
N GLU A 86 -12.53 7.96 5.51
CA GLU A 86 -12.50 6.93 4.50
C GLU A 86 -11.14 6.95 3.81
N GLY A 87 -10.38 5.87 3.96
CA GLY A 87 -8.99 5.78 3.53
C GLY A 87 -8.74 4.62 2.59
N ILE A 88 -7.66 4.73 1.86
CA ILE A 88 -7.11 3.68 1.03
C ILE A 88 -5.67 3.37 1.46
N GLU A 89 -5.37 2.11 1.68
CA GLU A 89 -4.02 1.60 1.80
C GLU A 89 -3.58 1.03 0.46
N ILE A 90 -2.41 1.45 0.00
CA ILE A 90 -1.84 1.15 -1.31
C ILE A 90 -0.49 0.48 -1.08
N VAL A 91 -0.34 -0.76 -1.51
CA VAL A 91 0.95 -1.44 -1.58
C VAL A 91 1.51 -1.24 -2.98
N PHE A 92 2.73 -0.73 -3.08
CA PHE A 92 3.34 -0.41 -4.37
C PHE A 92 4.80 -0.86 -4.46
N ASP A 93 5.27 -1.04 -5.69
CA ASP A 93 6.66 -1.35 -6.01
C ASP A 93 7.46 -0.05 -6.20
N PRO A 94 8.37 0.30 -5.26
CA PRO A 94 9.14 1.54 -5.36
C PRO A 94 10.15 1.57 -6.53
N GLN A 95 10.39 0.43 -7.18
CA GLN A 95 11.21 0.38 -8.39
C GLN A 95 10.42 0.80 -9.64
N GLN A 96 9.09 0.68 -9.61
CA GLN A 96 8.21 1.06 -10.72
C GLN A 96 7.57 2.43 -10.53
N ILE A 97 7.25 2.79 -9.30
CA ILE A 97 6.59 4.05 -8.96
C ILE A 97 7.10 4.60 -7.64
N SER A 98 7.40 5.90 -7.58
CA SER A 98 7.77 6.57 -6.33
C SER A 98 6.54 6.97 -5.51
N TYR A 99 6.71 7.10 -4.20
CA TYR A 99 5.68 7.67 -3.33
C TYR A 99 5.21 9.05 -3.80
N ARG A 100 6.15 9.88 -4.29
CA ARG A 100 5.85 11.18 -4.89
C ARG A 100 4.88 11.08 -6.07
N GLN A 101 5.07 10.14 -6.99
CA GLN A 101 4.19 9.96 -8.15
C GLN A 101 2.79 9.51 -7.72
N ILE A 102 2.67 8.69 -6.67
CA ILE A 102 1.37 8.33 -6.08
C ILE A 102 0.66 9.58 -5.56
N LEU A 103 1.37 10.47 -4.85
CA LEU A 103 0.81 11.72 -4.33
C LEU A 103 0.42 12.69 -5.45
N GLU A 104 1.21 12.82 -6.50
CA GLU A 104 0.87 13.63 -7.67
C GLU A 104 -0.43 13.16 -8.33
N PHE A 105 -0.59 11.85 -8.47
CA PHE A 105 -1.82 11.27 -8.98
C PHE A 105 -3.00 11.44 -8.01
N PHE A 106 -2.76 11.26 -6.72
CA PHE A 106 -3.76 11.52 -5.67
C PHE A 106 -4.32 12.95 -5.76
N PHE A 107 -3.45 13.97 -5.92
CA PHE A 107 -3.88 15.36 -6.09
C PHE A 107 -4.57 15.62 -7.44
N GLN A 108 -4.37 14.78 -8.44
CA GLN A 108 -5.04 14.88 -9.73
C GLN A 108 -6.46 14.32 -9.73
N ILE A 109 -6.77 13.38 -8.85
CA ILE A 109 -8.04 12.64 -8.85
C ILE A 109 -9.07 13.15 -7.84
N HIS A 110 -8.68 14.01 -6.89
CA HIS A 110 -9.61 14.61 -5.92
C HIS A 110 -9.36 16.12 -5.80
N ASP A 111 -10.26 16.85 -5.17
CA ASP A 111 -10.08 18.26 -4.88
C ASP A 111 -9.50 18.42 -3.46
N PRO A 112 -8.21 18.77 -3.32
CA PRO A 112 -7.55 18.92 -2.04
C PRO A 112 -7.81 20.29 -1.39
N THR A 113 -8.64 21.14 -1.98
CA THR A 113 -8.85 22.53 -1.52
C THR A 113 -10.15 22.70 -0.72
N THR A 114 -10.96 21.62 -0.61
CA THR A 114 -12.23 21.65 0.11
C THR A 114 -12.11 20.92 1.46
N ARG A 115 -12.37 21.65 2.56
CA ARG A 115 -12.31 21.08 3.90
C ARG A 115 -13.51 20.16 4.16
N ASN A 116 -13.26 18.94 4.65
CA ASN A 116 -14.29 17.95 5.02
C ASN A 116 -15.35 17.74 3.92
N ARG A 117 -14.94 17.78 2.67
CA ARG A 117 -15.83 17.63 1.53
C ARG A 117 -15.07 17.13 0.31
N GLN A 118 -15.72 16.25 -0.46
CA GLN A 118 -15.27 15.88 -1.81
C GLN A 118 -16.49 15.72 -2.73
N GLY A 119 -16.58 16.58 -3.73
CA GLY A 119 -17.76 16.62 -4.61
C GLY A 119 -19.04 16.87 -3.80
N ASN A 120 -19.98 15.93 -3.86
CA ASN A 120 -21.24 15.98 -3.13
C ASN A 120 -21.15 15.42 -1.70
N ASP A 121 -20.08 14.71 -1.38
CA ASP A 121 -19.89 14.08 -0.07
C ASP A 121 -19.38 15.11 0.93
N THR A 122 -20.10 15.29 2.04
CA THR A 122 -19.80 16.27 3.09
C THR A 122 -19.69 15.57 4.43
N GLY A 123 -18.64 15.88 5.17
CA GLY A 123 -18.34 15.33 6.49
C GLY A 123 -16.85 15.05 6.67
N THR A 124 -16.42 14.88 7.93
CA THR A 124 -15.03 14.60 8.29
C THR A 124 -14.50 13.30 7.69
N SER A 125 -15.39 12.34 7.39
CA SER A 125 -15.07 11.08 6.72
C SER A 125 -14.51 11.29 5.31
N TYR A 126 -14.89 12.39 4.66
CA TYR A 126 -14.50 12.71 3.27
C TYR A 126 -13.39 13.77 3.19
N ARG A 127 -12.67 14.00 4.29
CA ARG A 127 -11.54 14.94 4.29
C ARG A 127 -10.37 14.44 3.48
N SER A 128 -9.57 15.38 2.99
CA SER A 128 -8.29 15.09 2.36
C SER A 128 -7.21 14.90 3.42
N ALA A 129 -6.51 13.77 3.41
CA ALA A 129 -5.42 13.49 4.33
C ALA A 129 -4.37 12.53 3.73
N ILE A 130 -3.13 12.71 4.17
CA ILE A 130 -1.99 11.84 3.92
C ILE A 130 -1.51 11.33 5.27
N PHE A 131 -1.53 10.02 5.48
CA PHE A 131 -1.07 9.37 6.70
C PHE A 131 0.31 8.76 6.46
N TYR A 132 1.37 9.49 6.86
CA TYR A 132 2.74 9.07 6.60
C TYR A 132 3.20 7.97 7.57
N ARG A 133 4.03 7.06 7.09
CA ARG A 133 4.58 5.95 7.88
C ARG A 133 5.97 6.23 8.46
N ASP A 134 6.68 7.19 7.85
CA ASP A 134 8.01 7.61 8.28
C ASP A 134 8.29 9.07 7.88
N ASP A 135 9.41 9.60 8.34
CA ASP A 135 9.79 10.98 8.07
C ASP A 135 10.10 11.26 6.60
N ALA A 136 10.54 10.26 5.83
CA ALA A 136 10.77 10.41 4.40
C ALA A 136 9.43 10.65 3.66
N GLN A 137 8.41 9.84 3.96
CA GLN A 137 7.06 10.06 3.42
C GLN A 137 6.49 11.42 3.85
N LYS A 138 6.68 11.81 5.11
CA LYS A 138 6.26 13.11 5.60
C LYS A 138 6.86 14.26 4.79
N LEU A 139 8.17 14.24 4.56
CA LEU A 139 8.86 15.25 3.78
C LEU A 139 8.36 15.30 2.34
N VAL A 140 8.21 14.16 1.69
CA VAL A 140 7.67 14.06 0.33
C VAL A 140 6.24 14.61 0.26
N ALA A 141 5.39 14.31 1.25
CA ALA A 141 4.02 14.82 1.31
C ALA A 141 3.99 16.35 1.42
N GLN A 142 4.76 16.92 2.33
CA GLN A 142 4.86 18.39 2.52
C GLN A 142 5.39 19.08 1.28
N ASP A 143 6.43 18.53 0.66
CA ASP A 143 7.04 19.05 -0.55
C ASP A 143 6.09 18.98 -1.76
N THR A 144 5.31 17.89 -1.87
CA THR A 144 4.28 17.76 -2.92
C THR A 144 3.18 18.81 -2.75
N ILE A 145 2.71 19.01 -1.51
CA ILE A 145 1.70 20.05 -1.20
C ILE A 145 2.23 21.44 -1.56
N ALA A 146 3.48 21.73 -1.22
CA ALA A 146 4.09 23.01 -1.57
C ALA A 146 4.12 23.26 -3.08
N ASP A 147 4.46 22.23 -3.88
CA ASP A 147 4.43 22.34 -5.34
C ASP A 147 3.01 22.51 -5.90
N VAL A 148 2.04 21.77 -5.35
CA VAL A 148 0.62 21.94 -5.73
C VAL A 148 0.18 23.37 -5.49
N ASP A 149 0.44 23.90 -4.32
CA ASP A 149 0.11 25.29 -3.95
C ASP A 149 0.84 26.32 -4.81
N ALA A 150 2.11 26.09 -5.11
CA ALA A 150 2.93 27.02 -5.91
C ALA A 150 2.55 27.02 -7.40
N SER A 151 2.03 25.89 -7.91
CA SER A 151 1.68 25.74 -9.31
C SER A 151 0.50 26.60 -9.76
N GLY A 152 -0.42 26.92 -8.85
CA GLY A 152 -1.64 27.65 -9.15
C GLY A 152 -2.63 26.89 -10.05
N LEU A 153 -2.43 25.59 -10.26
CA LEU A 153 -3.28 24.76 -11.12
C LEU A 153 -4.59 24.35 -10.44
N TRP A 154 -4.63 24.33 -9.12
CA TRP A 154 -5.81 24.00 -8.31
C TRP A 154 -6.59 25.25 -7.92
N PRO A 155 -7.91 25.13 -7.64
CA PRO A 155 -8.76 26.31 -7.43
C PRO A 155 -8.51 27.06 -6.13
N GLY A 156 -7.72 26.51 -5.21
CA GLY A 156 -7.41 27.14 -3.93
C GLY A 156 -6.22 26.51 -3.24
N LYS A 157 -6.00 26.92 -1.99
CA LYS A 157 -4.94 26.36 -1.15
C LYS A 157 -5.28 24.93 -0.74
N VAL A 158 -4.26 24.08 -0.70
CA VAL A 158 -4.37 22.71 -0.22
C VAL A 158 -4.71 22.71 1.27
N VAL A 159 -5.76 21.97 1.63
CA VAL A 159 -6.20 21.75 3.03
C VAL A 159 -5.98 20.31 3.49
N THR A 160 -5.23 19.53 2.72
CA THR A 160 -4.87 18.15 3.02
C THR A 160 -4.12 18.05 4.34
N GLU A 161 -4.60 17.25 5.26
CA GLU A 161 -3.93 16.94 6.52
C GLU A 161 -2.70 16.04 6.25
N VAL A 162 -1.59 16.28 6.94
CA VAL A 162 -0.40 15.40 6.94
C VAL A 162 -0.18 14.94 8.37
N ALA A 163 -0.51 13.69 8.66
CA ALA A 163 -0.48 13.11 10.00
C ALA A 163 0.24 11.76 10.00
N PRO A 164 0.80 11.32 11.16
CA PRO A 164 1.37 9.99 11.25
C PRO A 164 0.28 8.93 11.06
N ALA A 165 0.65 7.82 10.40
CA ALA A 165 -0.24 6.69 10.25
C ALA A 165 -0.52 6.02 11.60
N GLY A 166 -1.79 5.85 11.91
CA GLY A 166 -2.29 5.08 13.03
C GLY A 166 -2.90 3.75 12.57
N PRO A 167 -3.77 3.14 13.39
CA PRO A 167 -4.50 1.94 12.99
C PRO A 167 -5.32 2.17 11.71
N PHE A 168 -5.27 1.19 10.82
CA PHE A 168 -6.10 1.13 9.62
C PHE A 168 -7.13 0.01 9.81
N TRP A 169 -8.40 0.38 9.91
CA TRP A 169 -9.52 -0.54 10.07
C TRP A 169 -10.08 -0.87 8.70
N GLU A 170 -9.84 -2.09 8.24
CA GLU A 170 -10.32 -2.53 6.92
C GLU A 170 -11.85 -2.44 6.85
N ALA A 171 -12.35 -1.84 5.77
CA ALA A 171 -13.79 -1.76 5.53
C ALA A 171 -14.36 -3.13 5.15
N GLU A 172 -15.65 -3.26 5.33
CA GLU A 172 -16.41 -4.48 5.09
C GLU A 172 -16.24 -4.97 3.63
N PRO A 173 -16.37 -6.28 3.38
CA PRO A 173 -16.12 -6.86 2.05
C PRO A 173 -16.94 -6.22 0.92
N GLU A 174 -18.15 -5.73 1.21
CA GLU A 174 -18.99 -5.05 0.23
C GLU A 174 -18.43 -3.71 -0.24
N HIS A 175 -17.50 -3.11 0.48
CA HIS A 175 -16.83 -1.87 0.10
C HIS A 175 -15.54 -2.09 -0.68
N GLN A 176 -14.93 -3.28 -0.55
CA GLN A 176 -13.73 -3.60 -1.31
C GLN A 176 -14.07 -3.77 -2.79
N ASP A 177 -13.27 -3.15 -3.67
CA ASP A 177 -13.40 -3.28 -5.13
C ASP A 177 -14.81 -2.93 -5.65
N TYR A 178 -15.47 -1.98 -4.99
CA TYR A 178 -16.89 -1.68 -5.24
C TYR A 178 -17.16 -1.33 -6.71
N LEU A 179 -16.38 -0.45 -7.32
CA LEU A 179 -16.60 -0.04 -8.71
C LEU A 179 -16.14 -1.06 -9.76
N GLU A 180 -15.37 -2.09 -9.39
CA GLU A 180 -15.16 -3.25 -10.26
C GLU A 180 -16.41 -4.12 -10.35
N ARG A 181 -17.06 -4.33 -9.21
CA ARG A 181 -18.31 -5.10 -9.14
C ARG A 181 -19.51 -4.31 -9.66
N TYR A 182 -19.49 -2.99 -9.51
CA TYR A 182 -20.56 -2.08 -9.91
C TYR A 182 -19.99 -0.92 -10.74
N PRO A 183 -19.64 -1.13 -12.03
CA PRO A 183 -18.97 -0.11 -12.85
C PRO A 183 -19.76 1.18 -13.05
N ASN A 184 -21.08 1.15 -12.88
CA ASN A 184 -21.98 2.32 -12.92
C ASN A 184 -22.31 2.85 -11.52
N GLY A 185 -21.60 2.41 -10.49
CA GLY A 185 -21.77 2.87 -9.12
C GLY A 185 -21.36 4.32 -8.93
N TYR A 186 -21.71 4.86 -7.76
CA TYR A 186 -21.38 6.24 -7.43
C TYR A 186 -19.88 6.48 -7.32
N THR A 187 -19.41 7.57 -7.92
CA THR A 187 -18.08 8.14 -7.69
C THR A 187 -18.09 9.65 -7.87
N CYS A 188 -17.32 10.36 -7.03
CA CYS A 188 -17.02 11.79 -7.20
C CYS A 188 -15.56 12.01 -7.68
N HIS A 189 -14.85 10.92 -8.01
CA HIS A 189 -13.46 10.96 -8.44
C HIS A 189 -13.32 10.77 -9.95
N PHE A 190 -12.44 11.55 -10.54
CA PHE A 190 -12.06 11.45 -11.94
C PHE A 190 -10.69 12.10 -12.14
N ILE A 191 -9.99 11.69 -13.19
CA ILE A 191 -8.70 12.28 -13.57
C ILE A 191 -8.97 13.68 -14.14
N ARG A 192 -8.33 14.70 -13.53
CA ARG A 192 -8.38 16.10 -14.00
C ARG A 192 -7.11 16.42 -14.79
N PRO A 193 -7.14 16.44 -16.11
CA PRO A 193 -5.93 16.64 -16.93
C PRO A 193 -5.18 17.95 -16.63
N GLY A 194 -5.93 19.00 -16.27
CA GLY A 194 -5.36 20.31 -15.91
C GLY A 194 -4.67 20.36 -14.53
N TRP A 195 -4.84 19.34 -13.68
CA TRP A 195 -4.27 19.27 -12.33
C TRP A 195 -3.06 18.35 -12.29
N LYS A 196 -2.18 18.53 -13.22
CA LYS A 196 -0.97 17.73 -13.33
C LYS A 196 0.26 18.61 -13.11
N LEU A 197 1.01 18.31 -12.06
CA LEU A 197 2.27 19.01 -11.82
C LEU A 197 3.25 18.76 -12.96
N PRO A 198 4.02 19.77 -13.35
CA PRO A 198 5.14 19.59 -14.28
C PRO A 198 6.16 18.62 -13.68
N LYS A 199 6.77 17.80 -14.53
CA LYS A 199 7.86 16.94 -14.08
C LYS A 199 8.97 17.81 -13.49
N ARG A 200 9.48 17.44 -12.33
CA ARG A 200 10.73 18.00 -11.82
C ARG A 200 11.86 17.58 -12.79
N GLY A 201 12.60 18.57 -13.27
CA GLY A 201 13.79 18.35 -14.10
C GLY A 201 14.93 17.70 -13.31
#